data_246ebbe07fb158547f4568bcb1493326
#
_entry.id   246ebbe07fb158547f4568bcb1493326
#
_cell.length_a   1.000
_cell.length_b   1.000
_cell.length_c   1.000
_cell.angle_alpha   90.00
_cell.angle_beta   90.00
_cell.angle_gamma   90.00
#
_symmetry.space_group_name_H-M   'P 1'
#
loop_
_entity.id
_entity.type
_entity.pdbx_description
1 polymer ?
#
loop_
_entity_poly.entity_id
_entity_poly.type
_entity_poly.pdbx_seq_one_letter_code
_entity_poly.pdbx_strand_id
1 'polypeptide(L)'
;PKTGERVSLLGYGCMRWPTVSGSDDIDQEMVNALVDHAIAHGVNYFDTSPAYCRGHSEHATGVALSRHPRDKYFIATKLSNFAPSTWSREASMAMYRNSFRELQVDYIDYLLLHGVGMGSGMEEFEARYIDNGMLDFLLAEREAGRIRNLGFSYHGDIAVFDHLLAQHDRYKWDFVQIQLNYVDWKHAKEVNTRNTDAEYLYGELEKRGIPTVIMEPLLGGRLSNVHDHIAAHLKQRRPSSSVASWAFRFAGSFPGVLTVLGGMT
;
A
#
# COMPACT_ATOMS: atom_id res chain seq x y z
N PRO A 1 11.63 7.01 7.82
CA PRO A 1 11.29 6.09 8.93
C PRO A 1 11.96 6.57 10.21
N LYS A 2 11.27 6.47 11.35
CA LYS A 2 11.81 6.83 12.68
C LYS A 2 13.04 6.01 13.06
N THR A 3 13.25 4.87 12.40
CA THR A 3 14.33 3.91 12.64
C THR A 3 15.64 4.23 11.91
N GLY A 4 15.65 5.20 10.99
CA GLY A 4 16.80 5.48 10.11
C GLY A 4 17.02 4.45 8.99
N GLU A 5 16.17 3.44 8.88
CA GLU A 5 16.22 2.42 7.83
C GLU A 5 15.88 3.02 6.46
N ARG A 6 16.54 2.54 5.42
CA ARG A 6 16.33 3.03 4.05
C ARG A 6 15.38 2.10 3.29
N VAL A 7 14.21 2.62 2.97
CA VAL A 7 13.25 1.97 2.07
C VAL A 7 13.57 2.35 0.63
N SER A 8 13.48 1.39 -0.30
CA SER A 8 13.64 1.65 -1.74
C SER A 8 12.51 2.55 -2.26
N LEU A 9 12.85 3.53 -3.10
CA LEU A 9 11.82 4.40 -3.69
C LEU A 9 10.85 3.64 -4.58
N LEU A 10 11.26 2.54 -5.21
CA LEU A 10 10.39 1.60 -5.87
C LEU A 10 10.03 0.47 -4.89
N GLY A 11 8.74 0.31 -4.59
CA GLY A 11 8.20 -0.79 -3.80
C GLY A 11 7.47 -1.81 -4.68
N TYR A 12 7.42 -3.05 -4.25
CA TYR A 12 6.75 -4.13 -4.95
C TYR A 12 5.31 -4.29 -4.44
N GLY A 13 4.32 -4.05 -5.31
CA GLY A 13 2.90 -4.30 -5.04
C GLY A 13 2.53 -5.76 -5.33
N CYS A 14 2.21 -6.52 -4.28
CA CYS A 14 1.90 -7.95 -4.37
C CYS A 14 0.42 -8.26 -4.64
N MET A 15 -0.34 -7.30 -5.14
CA MET A 15 -1.78 -7.45 -5.37
C MET A 15 -2.11 -8.38 -6.55
N ARG A 16 -1.18 -8.55 -7.49
CA ARG A 16 -1.42 -9.27 -8.76
C ARG A 16 -0.28 -10.24 -9.04
N TRP A 17 -0.11 -11.23 -8.16
CA TRP A 17 0.84 -12.30 -8.43
C TRP A 17 0.44 -13.09 -9.69
N PRO A 18 1.41 -13.54 -10.50
CA PRO A 18 1.13 -14.38 -11.65
C PRO A 18 0.45 -15.69 -11.23
N THR A 19 -0.40 -16.20 -12.10
CA THR A 19 -1.11 -17.46 -11.88
C THR A 19 -0.68 -18.52 -12.89
N VAL A 20 -0.83 -19.78 -12.52
CA VAL A 20 -0.60 -20.90 -13.42
C VAL A 20 -1.57 -20.81 -14.59
N SER A 21 -1.10 -21.05 -15.81
CA SER A 21 -1.92 -20.97 -17.02
C SER A 21 -3.18 -21.84 -16.92
N GLY A 22 -4.33 -21.21 -17.08
CA GLY A 22 -5.64 -21.88 -17.00
C GLY A 22 -6.16 -22.13 -15.59
N SER A 23 -5.49 -21.62 -14.53
CA SER A 23 -5.88 -21.69 -13.13
C SER A 23 -5.87 -20.30 -12.49
N ASP A 24 -6.57 -20.20 -11.36
CA ASP A 24 -6.49 -19.04 -10.45
C ASP A 24 -5.40 -19.20 -9.38
N ASP A 25 -4.71 -20.36 -9.36
CA ASP A 25 -3.65 -20.64 -8.41
C ASP A 25 -2.41 -19.79 -8.70
N ILE A 26 -1.80 -19.25 -7.66
CA ILE A 26 -0.59 -18.45 -7.81
C ILE A 26 0.57 -19.36 -8.28
N ASP A 27 1.28 -18.92 -9.30
CA ASP A 27 2.53 -19.53 -9.74
C ASP A 27 3.66 -19.16 -8.77
N GLN A 28 3.83 -19.98 -7.73
CA GLN A 28 4.81 -19.72 -6.69
C GLN A 28 6.26 -19.69 -7.21
N GLU A 29 6.60 -20.46 -8.24
CA GLU A 29 7.95 -20.45 -8.82
C GLU A 29 8.22 -19.10 -9.50
N MET A 30 7.25 -18.59 -10.24
CA MET A 30 7.35 -17.27 -10.85
C MET A 30 7.40 -16.16 -9.78
N VAL A 31 6.58 -16.24 -8.73
CA VAL A 31 6.64 -15.29 -7.59
C VAL A 31 8.02 -15.28 -6.96
N ASN A 32 8.61 -16.47 -6.71
CA ASN A 32 9.95 -16.60 -6.15
C ASN A 32 10.99 -15.90 -7.05
N ALA A 33 10.94 -16.16 -8.36
CA ALA A 33 11.86 -15.55 -9.32
C ALA A 33 11.72 -14.00 -9.38
N LEU A 34 10.49 -13.49 -9.34
CA LEU A 34 10.21 -12.06 -9.34
C LEU A 34 10.73 -11.38 -8.07
N VAL A 35 10.53 -12.00 -6.89
CA VAL A 35 11.04 -11.48 -5.61
C VAL A 35 12.57 -11.51 -5.58
N ASP A 36 13.19 -12.60 -6.02
CA ASP A 36 14.65 -12.71 -6.12
C ASP A 36 15.22 -11.60 -7.01
N HIS A 37 14.61 -11.40 -8.18
CA HIS A 37 15.01 -10.34 -9.12
C HIS A 37 14.85 -8.93 -8.50
N ALA A 38 13.73 -8.67 -7.84
CA ALA A 38 13.46 -7.39 -7.20
C ALA A 38 14.50 -7.07 -6.12
N ILE A 39 14.78 -8.01 -5.22
CA ILE A 39 15.76 -7.86 -4.14
C ILE A 39 17.18 -7.66 -4.72
N ALA A 40 17.55 -8.45 -5.72
CA ALA A 40 18.85 -8.32 -6.38
C ALA A 40 19.07 -6.94 -7.03
N HIS A 41 17.99 -6.26 -7.40
CA HIS A 41 18.00 -4.90 -7.98
C HIS A 41 17.70 -3.78 -6.97
N GLY A 42 17.72 -4.09 -5.67
CA GLY A 42 17.63 -3.12 -4.60
C GLY A 42 16.21 -2.73 -4.18
N VAL A 43 15.19 -3.42 -4.66
CA VAL A 43 13.83 -3.28 -4.13
C VAL A 43 13.76 -4.01 -2.80
N ASN A 44 13.35 -3.30 -1.74
CA ASN A 44 13.29 -3.87 -0.40
C ASN A 44 11.96 -3.63 0.32
N TYR A 45 10.92 -3.11 -0.34
CA TYR A 45 9.59 -2.91 0.24
C TYR A 45 8.57 -3.72 -0.53
N PHE A 46 7.84 -4.60 0.17
CA PHE A 46 6.84 -5.50 -0.41
C PHE A 46 5.49 -5.26 0.25
N ASP A 47 4.49 -4.84 -0.54
CA ASP A 47 3.15 -4.48 -0.07
C ASP A 47 2.14 -5.56 -0.44
N THR A 48 1.57 -6.22 0.55
CA THR A 48 0.55 -7.25 0.39
C THR A 48 -0.72 -6.96 1.22
N SER A 49 -1.63 -7.91 1.28
CA SER A 49 -2.86 -7.84 2.07
C SER A 49 -3.54 -9.21 2.11
N PRO A 50 -4.26 -9.54 3.20
CA PRO A 50 -5.10 -10.75 3.26
C PRO A 50 -6.27 -10.73 2.25
N ALA A 51 -6.59 -9.57 1.65
CA ALA A 51 -7.62 -9.46 0.61
C ALA A 51 -7.09 -9.67 -0.82
N TYR A 52 -5.77 -9.72 -1.02
CA TYR A 52 -5.18 -9.79 -2.35
C TYR A 52 -5.12 -11.23 -2.87
N CYS A 53 -5.20 -11.40 -4.19
CA CYS A 53 -5.16 -12.71 -4.85
C CYS A 53 -6.13 -13.72 -4.18
N ARG A 54 -7.38 -13.31 -3.94
CA ARG A 54 -8.41 -14.13 -3.28
C ARG A 54 -7.98 -14.70 -1.91
N GLY A 55 -7.14 -13.98 -1.18
CA GLY A 55 -6.65 -14.37 0.14
C GLY A 55 -5.30 -15.12 0.13
N HIS A 56 -4.68 -15.32 -1.01
CA HIS A 56 -3.44 -16.11 -1.14
C HIS A 56 -2.16 -15.27 -1.26
N SER A 57 -2.27 -13.94 -1.36
CA SER A 57 -1.09 -13.09 -1.59
C SER A 57 -0.11 -13.09 -0.42
N GLU A 58 -0.59 -13.04 0.84
CA GLU A 58 0.29 -13.07 2.01
C GLU A 58 1.12 -14.36 2.05
N HIS A 59 0.47 -15.51 1.82
CA HIS A 59 1.16 -16.80 1.79
C HIS A 59 2.26 -16.83 0.72
N ALA A 60 1.91 -16.50 -0.52
CA ALA A 60 2.87 -16.51 -1.63
C ALA A 60 4.03 -15.53 -1.40
N THR A 61 3.73 -14.34 -0.85
CA THR A 61 4.73 -13.35 -0.48
C THR A 61 5.62 -13.86 0.64
N GLY A 62 5.06 -14.48 1.69
CA GLY A 62 5.79 -15.06 2.81
C GLY A 62 6.73 -16.16 2.38
N VAL A 63 6.27 -17.10 1.55
CA VAL A 63 7.09 -18.18 0.99
C VAL A 63 8.28 -17.62 0.20
N ALA A 64 8.04 -16.63 -0.66
CA ALA A 64 9.10 -16.04 -1.48
C ALA A 64 10.13 -15.27 -0.63
N LEU A 65 9.68 -14.45 0.31
CA LEU A 65 10.54 -13.61 1.14
C LEU A 65 11.30 -14.39 2.20
N SER A 66 10.75 -15.50 2.75
CA SER A 66 11.43 -16.34 3.73
C SER A 66 12.73 -16.97 3.21
N ARG A 67 12.94 -16.97 1.91
CA ARG A 67 14.18 -17.42 1.25
C ARG A 67 15.33 -16.42 1.37
N HIS A 68 15.05 -15.19 1.84
CA HIS A 68 16.01 -14.10 2.01
C HIS A 68 16.22 -13.74 3.48
N PRO A 69 17.39 -13.21 3.87
CA PRO A 69 17.59 -12.70 5.22
C PRO A 69 16.54 -11.62 5.57
N ARG A 70 15.97 -11.73 6.77
CA ARG A 70 14.83 -10.86 7.20
C ARG A 70 15.18 -9.36 7.24
N ASP A 71 16.45 -9.02 7.40
CA ASP A 71 16.97 -7.65 7.41
C ASP A 71 17.12 -7.02 6.01
N LYS A 72 16.88 -7.77 4.95
CA LYS A 72 17.00 -7.31 3.57
C LYS A 72 15.71 -6.72 2.99
N TYR A 73 14.59 -6.88 3.67
CA TYR A 73 13.30 -6.43 3.17
C TYR A 73 12.37 -5.93 4.27
N PHE A 74 11.43 -5.11 3.86
CA PHE A 74 10.31 -4.63 4.67
C PHE A 74 9.02 -5.22 4.13
N ILE A 75 8.15 -5.70 5.02
CA ILE A 75 6.82 -6.20 4.70
C ILE A 75 5.79 -5.17 5.14
N ALA A 76 4.92 -4.80 4.19
CA ALA A 76 3.70 -4.08 4.46
C ALA A 76 2.50 -5.01 4.25
N THR A 77 1.61 -5.08 5.24
CA THR A 77 0.30 -5.73 5.09
C THR A 77 -0.79 -4.93 5.77
N LYS A 78 -2.04 -5.39 5.69
CA LYS A 78 -3.20 -4.57 6.01
C LYS A 78 -4.23 -5.36 6.82
N LEU A 79 -4.93 -4.71 7.75
CA LEU A 79 -6.13 -5.28 8.34
C LEU A 79 -7.31 -5.04 7.39
N SER A 80 -7.68 -6.08 6.63
CA SER A 80 -8.64 -6.03 5.51
C SER A 80 -10.03 -6.54 5.91
N ASN A 81 -10.51 -6.15 7.06
CA ASN A 81 -11.82 -6.53 7.61
C ASN A 81 -12.99 -5.79 6.92
N PHE A 82 -13.16 -5.98 5.60
CA PHE A 82 -14.15 -5.27 4.79
C PHE A 82 -15.59 -5.75 5.00
N ALA A 83 -15.79 -7.07 5.19
CA ALA A 83 -17.13 -7.62 5.34
C ALA A 83 -17.64 -7.45 6.78
N PRO A 84 -18.93 -7.13 7.01
CA PRO A 84 -19.50 -7.01 8.36
C PRO A 84 -19.23 -8.22 9.27
N SER A 85 -19.16 -9.42 8.70
CA SER A 85 -18.81 -10.65 9.42
C SER A 85 -17.39 -10.65 10.00
N THR A 86 -16.52 -9.75 9.54
CA THR A 86 -15.13 -9.60 10.00
C THR A 86 -14.92 -8.40 10.95
N TRP A 87 -15.97 -7.64 11.26
CA TRP A 87 -15.88 -6.43 12.09
C TRP A 87 -15.81 -6.74 13.59
N SER A 88 -16.22 -7.94 14.04
CA SER A 88 -16.03 -8.26 15.45
C SER A 88 -14.53 -8.20 15.82
N ARG A 89 -14.25 -7.87 17.08
CA ARG A 89 -12.89 -7.87 17.63
C ARG A 89 -12.20 -9.22 17.41
N GLU A 90 -12.91 -10.30 17.67
CA GLU A 90 -12.41 -11.67 17.53
C GLU A 90 -11.99 -11.98 16.09
N ALA A 91 -12.88 -11.70 15.12
CA ALA A 91 -12.60 -11.94 13.70
C ALA A 91 -11.45 -11.08 13.18
N SER A 92 -11.43 -9.79 13.54
CA SER A 92 -10.33 -8.88 13.16
C SER A 92 -8.99 -9.29 13.79
N MET A 93 -8.96 -9.73 15.05
CA MET A 93 -7.76 -10.26 15.69
C MET A 93 -7.31 -11.58 15.07
N ALA A 94 -8.23 -12.45 14.67
CA ALA A 94 -7.90 -13.69 13.97
C ALA A 94 -7.22 -13.38 12.61
N MET A 95 -7.76 -12.42 11.84
CA MET A 95 -7.15 -11.95 10.60
C MET A 95 -5.75 -11.38 10.84
N TYR A 96 -5.59 -10.50 11.81
CA TYR A 96 -4.30 -9.93 12.19
C TYR A 96 -3.25 -11.01 12.51
N ARG A 97 -3.61 -11.98 13.36
CA ARG A 97 -2.71 -13.10 13.72
C ARG A 97 -2.40 -14.00 12.53
N ASN A 98 -3.37 -14.20 11.64
CA ASN A 98 -3.18 -14.98 10.44
C ASN A 98 -2.12 -14.39 9.52
N SER A 99 -2.07 -13.06 9.38
CA SER A 99 -1.04 -12.40 8.57
C SER A 99 0.37 -12.76 8.99
N PHE A 100 0.68 -12.86 10.28
CA PHE A 100 2.00 -13.30 10.75
C PHE A 100 2.32 -14.73 10.31
N ARG A 101 1.34 -15.62 10.39
CA ARG A 101 1.51 -17.02 9.99
C ARG A 101 1.73 -17.16 8.50
N GLU A 102 0.90 -16.50 7.67
CA GLU A 102 1.00 -16.56 6.22
C GLU A 102 2.30 -15.90 5.71
N LEU A 103 2.69 -14.79 6.32
CA LEU A 103 3.93 -14.08 5.98
C LEU A 103 5.17 -14.72 6.59
N GLN A 104 5.04 -15.68 7.53
CA GLN A 104 6.14 -16.39 8.21
C GLN A 104 7.08 -15.42 8.96
N VAL A 105 6.53 -14.46 9.70
CA VAL A 105 7.29 -13.40 10.40
C VAL A 105 6.87 -13.22 11.85
N ASP A 106 7.81 -12.77 12.69
CA ASP A 106 7.57 -12.44 14.10
C ASP A 106 7.14 -10.99 14.30
N TYR A 107 7.41 -10.12 13.32
CA TYR A 107 7.01 -8.73 13.31
C TYR A 107 6.69 -8.24 11.90
N ILE A 108 5.78 -7.27 11.82
CA ILE A 108 5.39 -6.58 10.57
C ILE A 108 6.03 -5.19 10.56
N ASP A 109 6.72 -4.84 9.46
CA ASP A 109 7.37 -3.53 9.36
C ASP A 109 6.36 -2.40 9.17
N TYR A 110 5.34 -2.61 8.34
CA TYR A 110 4.31 -1.60 8.03
C TYR A 110 2.94 -2.26 8.05
N LEU A 111 2.09 -1.89 9.03
CA LEU A 111 0.70 -2.33 9.07
C LEU A 111 -0.23 -1.18 8.75
N LEU A 112 -1.24 -1.43 7.90
CA LEU A 112 -2.23 -0.43 7.51
C LEU A 112 -3.65 -0.82 7.95
N LEU A 113 -4.42 0.16 8.39
CA LEU A 113 -5.87 0.09 8.32
C LEU A 113 -6.26 0.12 6.84
N HIS A 114 -6.95 -0.91 6.33
CA HIS A 114 -7.14 -1.08 4.88
C HIS A 114 -8.36 -0.33 4.37
N GLY A 115 -8.13 0.58 3.42
CA GLY A 115 -9.20 1.25 2.67
C GLY A 115 -10.13 2.08 3.55
N VAL A 116 -9.58 2.91 4.45
CA VAL A 116 -10.41 3.83 5.24
C VAL A 116 -11.12 4.83 4.33
N GLY A 117 -12.38 5.15 4.64
CA GLY A 117 -13.23 5.99 3.79
C GLY A 117 -14.03 5.22 2.74
N MET A 118 -13.84 3.90 2.60
CA MET A 118 -14.68 3.06 1.74
C MET A 118 -16.07 2.84 2.37
N GLY A 119 -16.98 2.24 1.60
CA GLY A 119 -18.32 1.87 2.05
C GLY A 119 -19.15 3.06 2.51
N SER A 120 -19.65 3.03 3.73
CA SER A 120 -20.41 4.11 4.38
C SER A 120 -19.52 5.17 5.07
N GLY A 121 -18.23 5.21 4.72
CA GLY A 121 -17.31 6.24 5.20
C GLY A 121 -17.05 6.12 6.70
N MET A 122 -17.44 7.15 7.47
CA MET A 122 -17.14 7.24 8.89
C MET A 122 -17.79 6.12 9.70
N GLU A 123 -19.06 5.80 9.44
CA GLU A 123 -19.79 4.73 10.11
C GLU A 123 -19.06 3.36 9.99
N GLU A 124 -18.62 3.04 8.76
CA GLU A 124 -17.86 1.80 8.53
C GLU A 124 -16.48 1.84 9.20
N PHE A 125 -15.81 2.97 9.17
CA PHE A 125 -14.54 3.14 9.86
C PHE A 125 -14.68 2.91 11.37
N GLU A 126 -15.70 3.50 12.00
CA GLU A 126 -15.98 3.33 13.43
C GLU A 126 -16.25 1.86 13.78
N ALA A 127 -17.14 1.20 13.04
CA ALA A 127 -17.46 -0.21 13.24
C ALA A 127 -16.25 -1.13 13.08
N ARG A 128 -15.39 -0.87 12.09
CA ARG A 128 -14.22 -1.70 11.78
C ARG A 128 -13.05 -1.53 12.76
N TYR A 129 -12.89 -0.36 13.38
CA TYR A 129 -11.66 -0.05 14.09
C TYR A 129 -11.85 0.57 15.46
N ILE A 130 -12.95 1.30 15.70
CA ILE A 130 -13.19 2.02 16.97
C ILE A 130 -14.06 1.19 17.91
N ASP A 131 -15.28 0.84 17.49
CA ASP A 131 -16.28 0.18 18.33
C ASP A 131 -15.84 -1.20 18.82
N ASN A 132 -15.08 -1.90 18.01
CA ASN A 132 -14.50 -3.20 18.34
C ASN A 132 -13.14 -3.09 19.08
N GLY A 133 -12.62 -1.88 19.33
CA GLY A 133 -11.34 -1.62 20.00
C GLY A 133 -10.11 -2.11 19.24
N MET A 134 -10.22 -2.34 17.93
CA MET A 134 -9.07 -2.81 17.12
C MET A 134 -8.00 -1.76 16.96
N LEU A 135 -8.36 -0.49 16.80
CA LEU A 135 -7.33 0.56 16.70
C LEU A 135 -6.47 0.66 17.96
N ASP A 136 -7.09 0.63 19.15
CA ASP A 136 -6.33 0.65 20.42
C ASP A 136 -5.45 -0.60 20.56
N PHE A 137 -5.94 -1.76 20.12
CA PHE A 137 -5.14 -2.98 20.08
C PHE A 137 -3.92 -2.85 19.15
N LEU A 138 -4.08 -2.33 17.93
CA LEU A 138 -2.99 -2.15 16.98
C LEU A 138 -1.96 -1.12 17.45
N LEU A 139 -2.40 -0.07 18.14
CA LEU A 139 -1.51 0.88 18.82
C LEU A 139 -0.66 0.18 19.90
N ALA A 140 -1.28 -0.68 20.72
CA ALA A 140 -0.55 -1.47 21.72
C ALA A 140 0.42 -2.48 21.08
N GLU A 141 0.07 -3.09 19.93
CA GLU A 141 0.96 -3.97 19.17
C GLU A 141 2.17 -3.21 18.62
N ARG A 142 1.99 -1.94 18.22
CA ARG A 142 3.10 -1.08 17.81
C ARG A 142 4.03 -0.78 18.98
N GLU A 143 3.50 -0.41 20.13
CA GLU A 143 4.30 -0.16 21.35
C GLU A 143 5.06 -1.42 21.80
N ALA A 144 4.48 -2.60 21.59
CA ALA A 144 5.11 -3.89 21.88
C ALA A 144 6.14 -4.32 20.82
N GLY A 145 6.30 -3.58 19.71
CA GLY A 145 7.25 -3.85 18.63
C GLY A 145 6.85 -4.95 17.65
N ARG A 146 5.64 -5.51 17.76
CA ARG A 146 5.12 -6.47 16.78
C ARG A 146 4.71 -5.79 15.47
N ILE A 147 4.33 -4.52 15.53
CA ILE A 147 4.18 -3.63 14.39
C ILE A 147 5.25 -2.54 14.55
N ARG A 148 6.10 -2.34 13.55
CA ARG A 148 7.13 -1.28 13.61
C ARG A 148 6.58 0.08 13.21
N ASN A 149 5.72 0.13 12.19
CA ASN A 149 5.08 1.34 11.69
C ASN A 149 3.59 1.07 11.45
N LEU A 150 2.72 1.90 12.04
CA LEU A 150 1.27 1.82 11.88
C LEU A 150 0.77 3.00 11.05
N GLY A 151 -0.01 2.71 10.02
CA GLY A 151 -0.60 3.69 9.13
C GLY A 151 -1.96 3.26 8.60
N PHE A 152 -2.42 3.90 7.55
CA PHE A 152 -3.65 3.54 6.85
C PHE A 152 -3.55 3.77 5.35
N SER A 153 -4.34 3.02 4.57
CA SER A 153 -4.58 3.30 3.16
C SER A 153 -5.94 3.98 3.01
N TYR A 154 -5.96 5.07 2.26
CA TYR A 154 -7.17 5.88 2.08
C TYR A 154 -7.81 5.65 0.72
N HIS A 155 -9.15 5.50 0.73
CA HIS A 155 -10.02 5.50 -0.45
C HIS A 155 -11.39 6.06 -0.08
N GLY A 156 -11.95 6.95 -0.90
CA GLY A 156 -13.37 7.33 -0.85
C GLY A 156 -13.66 8.57 -0.01
N ASP A 157 -14.34 8.43 1.13
CA ASP A 157 -14.84 9.56 1.91
C ASP A 157 -13.70 10.35 2.57
N ILE A 158 -13.56 11.61 2.15
CA ILE A 158 -12.54 12.53 2.63
C ILE A 158 -12.69 12.86 4.12
N ALA A 159 -13.92 12.81 4.65
CA ALA A 159 -14.14 13.10 6.07
C ALA A 159 -13.41 12.11 6.99
N VAL A 160 -13.25 10.85 6.58
CA VAL A 160 -12.48 9.86 7.34
C VAL A 160 -10.99 10.18 7.31
N PHE A 161 -10.46 10.58 6.16
CA PHE A 161 -9.06 10.99 6.04
C PHE A 161 -8.76 12.20 6.93
N ASP A 162 -9.58 13.24 6.85
CA ASP A 162 -9.41 14.47 7.63
C ASP A 162 -9.55 14.19 9.13
N HIS A 163 -10.50 13.33 9.52
CA HIS A 163 -10.67 12.89 10.92
C HIS A 163 -9.40 12.20 11.44
N LEU A 164 -8.85 11.25 10.68
CA LEU A 164 -7.64 10.53 11.08
C LEU A 164 -6.42 11.43 11.18
N LEU A 165 -6.29 12.42 10.29
CA LEU A 165 -5.23 13.42 10.37
C LEU A 165 -5.41 14.39 11.55
N ALA A 166 -6.65 14.79 11.87
CA ALA A 166 -6.95 15.61 13.03
C ALA A 166 -6.59 14.89 14.36
N GLN A 167 -6.64 13.55 14.37
CA GLN A 167 -6.25 12.72 15.49
C GLN A 167 -4.76 12.29 15.46
N HIS A 168 -3.94 12.87 14.59
CA HIS A 168 -2.53 12.47 14.44
C HIS A 168 -1.74 12.58 15.75
N ASP A 169 -2.00 13.59 16.56
CA ASP A 169 -1.34 13.76 17.88
C ASP A 169 -1.62 12.61 18.84
N ARG A 170 -2.78 11.97 18.72
CA ARG A 170 -3.18 10.79 19.51
C ARG A 170 -2.62 9.51 18.90
N TYR A 171 -2.83 9.28 17.61
CA TYR A 171 -2.52 8.01 16.95
C TYR A 171 -1.07 7.92 16.47
N LYS A 172 -0.40 9.05 16.23
CA LYS A 172 1.00 9.11 15.78
C LYS A 172 1.23 8.26 14.54
N TRP A 173 0.43 8.50 13.48
CA TRP A 173 0.57 7.78 12.21
C TRP A 173 2.01 7.85 11.70
N ASP A 174 2.61 6.69 11.46
CA ASP A 174 4.00 6.58 11.00
C ASP A 174 4.10 6.81 9.49
N PHE A 175 3.02 6.55 8.75
CA PHE A 175 2.91 6.75 7.31
C PHE A 175 1.45 6.67 6.87
N VAL A 176 1.15 7.13 5.64
CA VAL A 176 -0.17 6.98 5.01
C VAL A 176 0.01 6.59 3.55
N GLN A 177 -0.84 5.67 3.07
CA GLN A 177 -0.86 5.23 1.68
C GLN A 177 -2.00 5.90 0.93
N ILE A 178 -1.68 6.61 -0.16
CA ILE A 178 -2.64 7.31 -1.00
C ILE A 178 -2.46 6.95 -2.47
N GLN A 179 -3.53 7.07 -3.24
CA GLN A 179 -3.47 7.04 -4.70
C GLN A 179 -2.90 8.35 -5.21
N LEU A 180 -1.80 8.28 -5.99
CA LEU A 180 -1.17 9.47 -6.57
C LEU A 180 -0.51 9.14 -7.91
N ASN A 181 -0.90 9.87 -8.92
CA ASN A 181 -0.30 9.92 -10.25
C ASN A 181 -0.60 11.30 -10.86
N TYR A 182 -0.09 11.60 -12.04
CA TYR A 182 -0.23 12.94 -12.63
C TYR A 182 -1.66 13.27 -13.11
N VAL A 183 -2.57 12.28 -13.25
CA VAL A 183 -3.99 12.49 -13.52
C VAL A 183 -4.73 12.77 -12.21
N ASP A 184 -4.59 11.88 -11.22
CA ASP A 184 -5.26 12.02 -9.93
C ASP A 184 -4.76 13.23 -9.14
N TRP A 185 -3.65 13.84 -9.54
CA TRP A 185 -3.11 15.03 -8.89
C TRP A 185 -4.16 16.15 -8.78
N LYS A 186 -4.89 16.44 -9.88
CA LYS A 186 -5.93 17.49 -9.93
C LYS A 186 -7.23 17.06 -10.62
N HIS A 187 -7.31 15.81 -11.06
CA HIS A 187 -8.43 15.30 -11.85
C HIS A 187 -8.95 13.95 -11.34
N ALA A 188 -8.77 13.68 -10.04
CA ALA A 188 -9.13 12.39 -9.46
C ALA A 188 -10.63 12.07 -9.60
N LYS A 189 -11.50 13.09 -9.48
CA LYS A 189 -12.96 12.94 -9.63
C LYS A 189 -13.40 12.63 -11.05
N GLU A 190 -12.62 12.98 -12.06
CA GLU A 190 -12.88 12.60 -13.46
C GLU A 190 -12.62 11.11 -13.70
N VAL A 191 -11.75 10.50 -12.91
CA VAL A 191 -11.47 9.06 -12.95
C VAL A 191 -12.51 8.28 -12.17
N ASN A 192 -12.81 8.73 -10.95
CA ASN A 192 -13.83 8.17 -10.08
C ASN A 192 -14.38 9.29 -9.17
N THR A 193 -15.71 9.48 -9.18
CA THR A 193 -16.38 10.55 -8.43
C THR A 193 -16.15 10.50 -6.91
N ARG A 194 -15.73 9.35 -6.39
CA ARG A 194 -15.39 9.16 -4.96
C ARG A 194 -13.93 9.51 -4.64
N ASN A 195 -13.08 9.70 -5.65
CA ASN A 195 -11.68 10.03 -5.42
C ASN A 195 -11.53 11.50 -5.00
N THR A 196 -10.51 11.76 -4.22
CA THR A 196 -10.05 13.11 -3.86
C THR A 196 -8.74 13.39 -4.56
N ASP A 197 -8.55 14.63 -5.03
CA ASP A 197 -7.33 15.05 -5.69
C ASP A 197 -6.10 14.79 -4.82
N ALA A 198 -5.09 14.17 -5.40
CA ALA A 198 -3.87 13.77 -4.69
C ALA A 198 -3.06 14.98 -4.20
N GLU A 199 -3.21 16.15 -4.83
CA GLU A 199 -2.61 17.41 -4.37
C GLU A 199 -3.09 17.76 -2.96
N TYR A 200 -4.38 17.60 -2.68
CA TYR A 200 -4.94 17.81 -1.34
C TYR A 200 -4.39 16.78 -0.35
N LEU A 201 -4.51 15.49 -0.69
CA LEU A 201 -4.12 14.40 0.20
C LEU A 201 -2.63 14.49 0.57
N TYR A 202 -1.77 14.65 -0.44
CA TYR A 202 -0.34 14.80 -0.22
C TYR A 202 0.00 16.07 0.57
N GLY A 203 -0.63 17.19 0.25
CA GLY A 203 -0.40 18.46 0.93
C GLY A 203 -0.75 18.41 2.41
N GLU A 204 -1.83 17.71 2.80
CA GLU A 204 -2.21 17.54 4.20
C GLU A 204 -1.25 16.62 4.98
N LEU A 205 -0.68 15.60 4.31
CA LEU A 205 0.35 14.74 4.88
C LEU A 205 1.68 15.49 5.04
N GLU A 206 2.09 16.22 4.02
CA GLU A 206 3.33 17.00 4.03
C GLU A 206 3.34 18.06 5.14
N LYS A 207 2.24 18.80 5.33
CA LYS A 207 2.09 19.78 6.43
C LYS A 207 2.33 19.18 7.81
N ARG A 208 2.04 17.89 7.98
CA ARG A 208 2.19 17.15 9.25
C ARG A 208 3.48 16.35 9.32
N GLY A 209 4.29 16.36 8.26
CA GLY A 209 5.51 15.56 8.19
C GLY A 209 5.26 14.05 8.18
N ILE A 210 4.07 13.60 7.71
CA ILE A 210 3.71 12.19 7.65
C ILE A 210 4.22 11.61 6.32
N PRO A 211 5.11 10.60 6.36
CA PRO A 211 5.59 9.92 5.16
C PRO A 211 4.46 9.30 4.34
N THR A 212 4.60 9.36 3.02
CA THR A 212 3.56 8.92 2.09
C THR A 212 4.02 7.71 1.28
N VAL A 213 3.23 6.65 1.28
CA VAL A 213 3.36 5.52 0.34
C VAL A 213 2.40 5.75 -0.82
N ILE A 214 2.89 5.61 -2.05
CA ILE A 214 2.08 5.87 -3.24
C ILE A 214 1.58 4.54 -3.83
N MET A 215 0.26 4.41 -3.97
CA MET A 215 -0.39 3.37 -4.77
C MET A 215 -0.94 3.95 -6.08
N GLU A 216 -1.23 3.09 -7.04
CA GLU A 216 -1.78 3.42 -8.36
C GLU A 216 -0.97 4.47 -9.16
N PRO A 217 0.38 4.41 -9.15
CA PRO A 217 1.20 5.37 -9.90
C PRO A 217 0.94 5.30 -11.41
N LEU A 218 0.46 4.15 -11.90
CA LEU A 218 0.11 3.91 -13.30
C LEU A 218 -1.40 3.91 -13.57
N LEU A 219 -2.23 4.28 -12.60
CA LEU A 219 -3.70 4.29 -12.73
C LEU A 219 -4.24 2.96 -13.30
N GLY A 220 -3.95 1.85 -12.63
CA GLY A 220 -4.30 0.50 -13.09
C GLY A 220 -3.61 0.08 -14.40
N GLY A 221 -2.46 0.68 -14.74
CA GLY A 221 -1.72 0.43 -15.98
C GLY A 221 -2.08 1.38 -17.15
N ARG A 222 -3.13 2.20 -17.02
CA ARG A 222 -3.58 3.14 -18.08
C ARG A 222 -2.49 4.15 -18.47
N LEU A 223 -1.64 4.55 -17.52
CA LEU A 223 -0.56 5.51 -17.75
C LEU A 223 0.72 4.88 -18.31
N SER A 224 0.75 3.58 -18.53
CA SER A 224 1.85 2.90 -19.25
C SER A 224 1.63 2.89 -20.76
N ASN A 225 0.37 3.06 -21.20
CA ASN A 225 -0.02 3.11 -22.61
C ASN A 225 -0.98 4.30 -22.84
N VAL A 226 -0.41 5.48 -23.00
CA VAL A 226 -1.15 6.72 -23.28
C VAL A 226 -1.29 6.96 -24.77
N HIS A 227 -2.17 7.88 -25.17
CA HIS A 227 -2.38 8.22 -26.57
C HIS A 227 -1.06 8.66 -27.27
N ASP A 228 -0.89 8.29 -28.54
CA ASP A 228 0.35 8.45 -29.31
C ASP A 228 0.93 9.88 -29.26
N HIS A 229 0.10 10.92 -29.34
CA HIS A 229 0.60 12.30 -29.28
C HIS A 229 1.21 12.64 -27.93
N ILE A 230 0.67 12.10 -26.81
CA ILE A 230 1.24 12.26 -25.48
C ILE A 230 2.54 11.47 -25.36
N ALA A 231 2.54 10.21 -25.82
CA ALA A 231 3.72 9.37 -25.84
C ALA A 231 4.87 10.01 -26.64
N ALA A 232 4.57 10.58 -27.81
CA ALA A 232 5.54 11.30 -28.64
C ALA A 232 6.13 12.51 -27.91
N HIS A 233 5.29 13.29 -27.21
CA HIS A 233 5.74 14.45 -26.43
C HIS A 233 6.67 14.04 -25.28
N LEU A 234 6.36 12.97 -24.55
CA LEU A 234 7.21 12.44 -23.49
C LEU A 234 8.55 11.93 -24.04
N LYS A 235 8.53 11.22 -25.19
CA LYS A 235 9.74 10.70 -25.86
C LYS A 235 10.64 11.78 -26.44
N GLN A 236 10.11 12.93 -26.83
CA GLN A 236 10.95 14.08 -27.23
C GLN A 236 11.91 14.52 -26.10
N ARG A 237 11.48 14.40 -24.86
CA ARG A 237 12.31 14.77 -23.68
C ARG A 237 13.32 13.67 -23.31
N ARG A 238 12.93 12.40 -23.42
CA ARG A 238 13.76 11.23 -23.10
C ARG A 238 13.43 10.07 -24.02
N PRO A 239 14.07 9.97 -25.20
CA PRO A 239 13.72 8.98 -26.23
C PRO A 239 13.80 7.52 -25.78
N SER A 240 14.76 7.17 -24.92
CA SER A 240 14.97 5.82 -24.39
C SER A 240 14.08 5.44 -23.20
N SER A 241 13.36 6.41 -22.59
CA SER A 241 12.52 6.14 -21.44
C SER A 241 11.15 5.59 -21.85
N SER A 242 10.63 4.59 -21.12
CA SER A 242 9.26 4.13 -21.30
C SER A 242 8.25 5.20 -20.85
N VAL A 243 7.03 5.15 -21.38
CA VAL A 243 5.94 6.04 -20.94
C VAL A 243 5.65 5.84 -19.45
N ALA A 244 5.60 4.59 -18.97
CA ALA A 244 5.40 4.26 -17.57
C ALA A 244 6.43 4.94 -16.64
N SER A 245 7.69 5.06 -17.08
CA SER A 245 8.75 5.67 -16.26
C SER A 245 8.47 7.12 -15.89
N TRP A 246 7.68 7.84 -16.67
CA TRP A 246 7.29 9.22 -16.37
C TRP A 246 6.31 9.29 -15.21
N ALA A 247 5.36 8.35 -15.12
CA ALA A 247 4.42 8.28 -14.01
C ALA A 247 5.14 7.94 -12.69
N PHE A 248 6.07 6.97 -12.71
CA PHE A 248 6.91 6.67 -11.55
C PHE A 248 7.80 7.86 -11.14
N ARG A 249 8.39 8.58 -12.10
CA ARG A 249 9.19 9.78 -11.80
C ARG A 249 8.33 10.88 -11.18
N PHE A 250 7.12 11.10 -11.71
CA PHE A 250 6.18 12.06 -11.13
C PHE A 250 5.87 11.69 -9.68
N ALA A 251 5.40 10.47 -9.44
CA ALA A 251 5.03 10.00 -8.10
C ALA A 251 6.21 10.02 -7.12
N GLY A 252 7.42 9.66 -7.57
CA GLY A 252 8.63 9.64 -6.74
C GLY A 252 9.35 11.00 -6.62
N SER A 253 8.85 12.08 -7.23
CA SER A 253 9.48 13.40 -7.14
C SER A 253 9.12 14.20 -5.89
N PHE A 254 8.13 13.78 -5.14
CA PHE A 254 7.68 14.48 -3.94
C PHE A 254 8.56 14.12 -2.71
N PRO A 255 9.06 15.12 -1.96
CA PRO A 255 10.04 14.88 -0.88
C PRO A 255 9.55 13.96 0.24
N GLY A 256 8.25 13.98 0.57
CA GLY A 256 7.64 13.16 1.61
C GLY A 256 7.32 11.73 1.21
N VAL A 257 7.61 11.33 -0.04
CA VAL A 257 7.32 9.98 -0.53
C VAL A 257 8.35 8.98 0.01
N LEU A 258 7.85 7.97 0.72
CA LEU A 258 8.64 6.87 1.24
C LEU A 258 8.94 5.83 0.14
N THR A 259 7.89 5.42 -0.58
CA THR A 259 7.99 4.44 -1.67
C THR A 259 6.82 4.57 -2.64
N VAL A 260 7.03 4.18 -3.89
CA VAL A 260 6.02 4.14 -4.96
C VAL A 260 5.80 2.68 -5.35
N LEU A 261 4.57 2.19 -5.16
CA LEU A 261 4.25 0.78 -5.39
C LEU A 261 4.03 0.49 -6.88
N GLY A 262 4.77 -0.45 -7.42
CA GLY A 262 4.58 -1.00 -8.75
C GLY A 262 4.19 -2.47 -8.70
N GLY A 263 3.12 -2.87 -9.41
CA GLY A 263 2.87 -4.28 -9.72
C GLY A 263 3.73 -4.66 -10.92
N MET A 264 4.77 -5.43 -10.68
CA MET A 264 5.76 -5.82 -11.68
C MET A 264 5.61 -7.32 -11.95
N THR A 265 4.76 -7.67 -12.91
CA THR A 265 4.49 -9.06 -13.34
C THR A 265 4.79 -9.24 -14.80
#